data_52bf06b218bf5cbf85bb81410c70a120
#
_entry.id   52bf06b218bf5cbf85bb81410c70a120
#
_cell.length_a   1.000
_cell.length_b   1.000
_cell.length_c   1.000
_cell.angle_alpha   90.00
_cell.angle_beta   90.00
_cell.angle_gamma   90.00
#
_symmetry.space_group_name_H-M   'P 1'
#
loop_
_entity.id
_entity.type
_entity.pdbx_description
1 polymer ?
#
loop_
_entity_poly.entity_id
_entity_poly.type
_entity_poly.pdbx_seq_one_letter_code
_entity_poly.pdbx_strand_id
1 'polypeptide(L)'
;MSPEPIFEERFFELSIDLLCQLGFNGYFKRLNPAWERTLGFTRAELMSRPFIEFVHPDDRERTLAQNGEVRSGGQALGFENRYRCRDGTYRWLRWNAAPDATWSVIYSVARDITAQKEAEEERDRLVRDLQAALAEVRTLREILPLCSYCRKVRDDEDYWHTVESYVSKHTGTRFSHGICPECYTRVVAEMDEAEQRPVG
;
A
#
# COMPACT_ATOMS: atom_id res chain seq x y z
N MET A 1 19.06 33.75 38.50
CA MET A 1 19.07 32.27 38.27
C MET A 1 18.13 32.01 37.12
N SER A 2 18.67 31.76 35.93
CA SER A 2 17.85 31.50 34.72
C SER A 2 17.23 30.11 34.82
N PRO A 3 15.91 29.96 34.64
CA PRO A 3 15.22 28.66 34.70
C PRO A 3 15.43 27.75 33.46
N GLU A 4 16.19 28.25 32.50
CA GLU A 4 16.34 27.63 31.17
C GLU A 4 16.98 26.20 31.14
N PRO A 5 18.08 25.90 31.84
CA PRO A 5 18.71 24.60 31.73
C PRO A 5 17.85 23.44 32.30
N ILE A 6 16.99 23.72 33.27
CA ILE A 6 16.11 22.71 33.87
C ILE A 6 14.96 22.34 32.89
N PHE A 7 14.46 23.29 32.12
CA PHE A 7 13.38 23.07 31.16
C PHE A 7 13.87 22.23 29.96
N GLU A 8 15.02 22.57 29.39
CA GLU A 8 15.62 21.84 28.28
C GLU A 8 15.92 20.39 28.64
N GLU A 9 16.48 20.16 29.85
CA GLU A 9 16.77 18.81 30.34
C GLU A 9 15.49 17.98 30.51
N ARG A 10 14.45 18.57 31.11
CA ARG A 10 13.16 17.87 31.31
C ARG A 10 12.47 17.58 29.99
N PHE A 11 12.51 18.52 29.03
CA PHE A 11 11.95 18.28 27.69
C PHE A 11 12.66 17.10 27.01
N PHE A 12 13.98 17.04 27.06
CA PHE A 12 14.76 15.94 26.49
C PHE A 12 14.42 14.61 27.17
N GLU A 13 14.38 14.56 28.50
CA GLU A 13 14.15 13.34 29.27
C GLU A 13 12.69 12.82 29.15
N LEU A 14 11.70 13.70 29.06
CA LEU A 14 10.29 13.34 29.04
C LEU A 14 9.74 13.07 27.64
N SER A 15 10.48 13.39 26.59
CA SER A 15 10.04 13.15 25.21
C SER A 15 9.73 11.66 24.99
N ILE A 16 8.61 11.42 24.31
CA ILE A 16 8.23 10.09 23.82
C ILE A 16 8.98 9.73 22.53
N ASP A 17 9.35 10.73 21.73
CA ASP A 17 10.17 10.55 20.53
C ASP A 17 11.64 10.33 20.95
N LEU A 18 12.38 9.61 20.11
CA LEU A 18 13.79 9.29 20.33
C LEU A 18 14.64 10.52 19.97
N LEU A 19 15.16 11.20 20.98
CA LEU A 19 16.02 12.36 20.80
C LEU A 19 17.49 11.94 20.93
N CYS A 20 18.34 12.40 20.02
CA CYS A 20 19.76 12.14 20.09
C CYS A 20 20.64 13.26 19.56
N GLN A 21 21.87 13.26 20.01
CA GLN A 21 23.02 13.96 19.43
C GLN A 21 23.97 12.90 18.88
N LEU A 22 24.20 12.91 17.57
CA LEU A 22 25.13 12.02 16.89
C LEU A 22 26.38 12.80 16.51
N GLY A 23 27.54 12.31 16.92
CA GLY A 23 28.82 12.88 16.50
C GLY A 23 29.12 12.61 15.03
N PHE A 24 29.87 13.48 14.38
CA PHE A 24 30.31 13.27 12.99
C PHE A 24 31.18 12.02 12.83
N ASN A 25 31.69 11.47 13.93
CA ASN A 25 32.41 10.19 13.98
C ASN A 25 31.48 8.96 13.95
N GLY A 26 30.15 9.16 13.92
CA GLY A 26 29.18 8.08 13.85
C GLY A 26 28.80 7.46 15.20
N TYR A 27 29.20 8.05 16.32
CA TYR A 27 28.81 7.59 17.66
C TYR A 27 27.79 8.54 18.29
N PHE A 28 26.81 7.97 18.98
CA PHE A 28 25.90 8.76 19.79
C PHE A 28 26.65 9.44 20.94
N LYS A 29 26.41 10.74 21.11
CA LYS A 29 26.95 11.53 22.22
C LYS A 29 25.94 11.70 23.34
N ARG A 30 24.64 11.75 23.01
CA ARG A 30 23.55 11.89 23.97
C ARG A 30 22.30 11.20 23.44
N LEU A 31 21.60 10.52 24.32
CA LEU A 31 20.34 9.79 24.03
C LEU A 31 19.34 10.05 25.16
N ASN A 32 18.07 10.28 24.86
CA ASN A 32 17.02 10.34 25.88
C ASN A 32 16.52 8.94 26.25
N PRO A 33 15.72 8.78 27.33
CA PRO A 33 15.24 7.48 27.80
C PRO A 33 14.32 6.74 26.82
N ALA A 34 13.77 7.42 25.82
CA ALA A 34 12.93 6.79 24.78
C ALA A 34 13.70 5.70 24.02
N TRP A 35 15.00 5.86 23.82
CA TRP A 35 15.84 4.87 23.15
C TRP A 35 15.85 3.52 23.86
N GLU A 36 15.98 3.52 25.19
CA GLU A 36 15.97 2.31 25.99
C GLU A 36 14.61 1.62 25.95
N ARG A 37 13.53 2.42 26.04
CA ARG A 37 12.16 1.89 25.97
C ARG A 37 11.82 1.29 24.59
N THR A 38 12.31 1.90 23.53
CA THR A 38 11.97 1.50 22.14
C THR A 38 12.82 0.35 21.65
N LEU A 39 14.15 0.40 21.87
CA LEU A 39 15.07 -0.60 21.31
C LEU A 39 15.51 -1.66 22.35
N GLY A 40 15.31 -1.42 23.64
CA GLY A 40 15.68 -2.36 24.70
C GLY A 40 17.15 -2.41 25.05
N PHE A 41 18.03 -1.70 24.34
CA PHE A 41 19.43 -1.51 24.70
C PHE A 41 19.56 -0.37 25.72
N THR A 42 20.53 -0.47 26.63
CA THR A 42 20.91 0.68 27.46
C THR A 42 21.53 1.79 26.63
N ARG A 43 21.40 3.03 27.06
CA ARG A 43 22.05 4.18 26.40
C ARG A 43 23.57 3.98 26.31
N ALA A 44 24.19 3.39 27.32
CA ALA A 44 25.62 3.09 27.33
C ALA A 44 25.99 2.08 26.23
N GLU A 45 25.21 1.01 26.03
CA GLU A 45 25.42 0.06 24.93
C GLU A 45 25.30 0.74 23.57
N LEU A 46 24.28 1.61 23.39
CA LEU A 46 24.08 2.33 22.13
C LEU A 46 25.20 3.33 21.84
N MET A 47 25.73 4.00 22.84
CA MET A 47 26.83 4.96 22.71
C MET A 47 28.20 4.29 22.52
N SER A 48 28.35 3.03 22.90
CA SER A 48 29.62 2.30 22.82
C SER A 48 29.98 1.81 21.41
N ARG A 49 29.04 1.87 20.48
CA ARG A 49 29.20 1.37 19.09
C ARG A 49 28.75 2.40 18.07
N PRO A 50 29.25 2.34 16.82
CA PRO A 50 28.76 3.16 15.75
C PRO A 50 27.25 2.93 15.51
N PHE A 51 26.47 4.00 15.29
CA PHE A 51 25.03 3.92 15.10
C PHE A 51 24.62 2.95 13.96
N ILE A 52 25.48 2.83 12.94
CA ILE A 52 25.21 2.00 11.76
C ILE A 52 25.12 0.50 12.06
N GLU A 53 25.71 0.05 13.18
CA GLU A 53 25.64 -1.34 13.60
C GLU A 53 24.22 -1.74 14.06
N PHE A 54 23.43 -0.77 14.50
CA PHE A 54 22.05 -0.98 14.90
C PHE A 54 21.08 -0.90 13.73
N VAL A 55 21.51 -0.37 12.57
CA VAL A 55 20.69 -0.26 11.36
C VAL A 55 20.62 -1.62 10.66
N HIS A 56 19.42 -1.96 10.14
CA HIS A 56 19.20 -3.16 9.34
C HIS A 56 20.19 -3.21 8.17
N PRO A 57 20.79 -4.36 7.85
CA PRO A 57 21.80 -4.46 6.78
C PRO A 57 21.38 -3.81 5.47
N ASP A 58 20.18 -4.06 4.97
CA ASP A 58 19.67 -3.50 3.70
C ASP A 58 19.54 -1.97 3.71
N ASP A 59 19.40 -1.37 4.91
CA ASP A 59 19.18 0.07 5.05
C ASP A 59 20.49 0.84 5.28
N ARG A 60 21.64 0.15 5.48
CA ARG A 60 22.91 0.77 5.88
C ARG A 60 23.45 1.73 4.83
N GLU A 61 23.48 1.33 3.59
CA GLU A 61 24.01 2.14 2.50
C GLU A 61 23.28 3.47 2.37
N ARG A 62 21.95 3.42 2.25
CA ARG A 62 21.11 4.64 2.16
C ARG A 62 21.17 5.50 3.43
N THR A 63 21.35 4.86 4.59
CA THR A 63 21.48 5.59 5.86
C THR A 63 22.83 6.33 5.94
N LEU A 64 23.91 5.73 5.49
CA LEU A 64 25.22 6.37 5.42
C LEU A 64 25.23 7.52 4.42
N ALA A 65 24.59 7.36 3.26
CA ALA A 65 24.45 8.41 2.25
C ALA A 65 23.70 9.62 2.83
N GLN A 66 22.52 9.39 3.46
CA GLN A 66 21.73 10.44 4.11
C GLN A 66 22.51 11.13 5.24
N ASN A 67 23.23 10.36 6.06
CA ASN A 67 24.08 10.93 7.11
C ASN A 67 25.19 11.81 6.55
N GLY A 68 25.80 11.42 5.41
CA GLY A 68 26.78 12.19 4.69
C GLY A 68 26.24 13.56 4.21
N GLU A 69 25.03 13.55 3.65
CA GLU A 69 24.33 14.78 3.23
C GLU A 69 24.09 15.73 4.40
N VAL A 70 23.60 15.19 5.53
CA VAL A 70 23.37 16.00 6.74
C VAL A 70 24.69 16.58 7.26
N ARG A 71 25.77 15.81 7.31
CA ARG A 71 27.10 16.31 7.74
C ARG A 71 27.64 17.41 6.83
N SER A 72 27.26 17.42 5.57
CA SER A 72 27.66 18.46 4.59
C SER A 72 26.78 19.73 4.64
N GLY A 73 25.87 19.82 5.64
CA GLY A 73 25.01 21.00 5.83
C GLY A 73 23.57 20.82 5.36
N GLY A 74 23.21 19.66 4.80
CA GLY A 74 21.83 19.30 4.48
C GLY A 74 21.00 18.97 5.71
N GLN A 75 19.74 18.59 5.48
CA GLN A 75 18.83 18.12 6.52
C GLN A 75 18.21 16.80 6.10
N ALA A 76 17.94 15.92 7.07
CA ALA A 76 17.06 14.79 6.85
C ALA A 76 15.65 15.19 7.28
N LEU A 77 14.67 15.01 6.38
CA LEU A 77 13.26 15.27 6.66
C LEU A 77 12.46 14.03 6.27
N GLY A 78 11.92 13.34 7.29
CA GLY A 78 11.10 12.14 7.08
C GLY A 78 11.87 10.92 6.56
N PHE A 79 13.18 10.85 6.73
CA PHE A 79 13.98 9.67 6.36
C PHE A 79 13.57 8.48 7.22
N GLU A 80 13.37 7.31 6.60
CA GLU A 80 12.91 6.11 7.30
C GLU A 80 13.93 4.98 7.17
N ASN A 81 14.22 4.30 8.27
CA ASN A 81 15.04 3.10 8.27
C ASN A 81 14.66 2.17 9.43
N ARG A 82 15.17 0.95 9.40
CA ARG A 82 14.95 -0.06 10.42
C ARG A 82 16.12 -0.11 11.40
N TYR A 83 15.79 -0.05 12.68
CA TYR A 83 16.75 -0.24 13.76
C TYR A 83 16.50 -1.55 14.50
N ARG A 84 17.56 -2.27 14.77
CA ARG A 84 17.53 -3.54 15.50
C ARG A 84 17.28 -3.29 16.98
N CYS A 85 16.37 -4.05 17.55
CA CYS A 85 16.13 -4.14 18.98
C CYS A 85 17.05 -5.19 19.63
N ARG A 86 17.12 -5.15 20.97
CA ARG A 86 17.92 -6.10 21.77
C ARG A 86 17.45 -7.54 21.62
N ASP A 87 16.16 -7.74 21.43
CA ASP A 87 15.53 -9.06 21.21
C ASP A 87 15.72 -9.60 19.78
N GLY A 88 16.38 -8.85 18.91
CA GLY A 88 16.62 -9.21 17.52
C GLY A 88 15.54 -8.75 16.55
N THR A 89 14.42 -8.22 17.02
CA THR A 89 13.39 -7.62 16.17
C THR A 89 13.85 -6.28 15.59
N TYR A 90 13.04 -5.71 14.68
CA TYR A 90 13.32 -4.40 14.08
C TYR A 90 12.18 -3.43 14.33
N ARG A 91 12.54 -2.14 14.52
CA ARG A 91 11.61 -1.02 14.57
C ARG A 91 11.84 -0.09 13.40
N TRP A 92 10.76 0.36 12.78
CA TRP A 92 10.81 1.41 11.78
C TRP A 92 10.91 2.77 12.48
N LEU A 93 11.96 3.50 12.17
CA LEU A 93 12.17 4.85 12.71
C LEU A 93 12.10 5.87 11.58
N ARG A 94 11.33 6.94 11.78
CA ARG A 94 11.27 8.12 10.89
C ARG A 94 12.04 9.26 11.50
N TRP A 95 12.96 9.83 10.75
CA TRP A 95 13.96 10.75 11.22
C TRP A 95 13.76 12.16 10.67
N ASN A 96 13.96 13.15 11.55
CA ASN A 96 14.31 14.50 11.19
C ASN A 96 15.66 14.84 11.85
N ALA A 97 16.59 15.36 11.07
CA ALA A 97 17.95 15.63 11.54
C ALA A 97 18.51 16.90 10.92
N ALA A 98 19.25 17.67 11.72
CA ALA A 98 19.95 18.85 11.29
C ALA A 98 21.36 18.88 11.90
N PRO A 99 22.39 19.34 11.15
CA PRO A 99 23.74 19.43 11.64
C PRO A 99 23.96 20.70 12.45
N ASP A 100 24.87 20.61 13.41
CA ASP A 100 25.53 21.73 14.01
C ASP A 100 27.03 21.61 13.75
N ALA A 101 27.52 22.41 12.79
CA ALA A 101 28.90 22.37 12.38
C ALA A 101 29.84 22.88 13.48
N THR A 102 29.36 23.79 14.35
CA THR A 102 30.17 24.38 15.46
C THR A 102 30.62 23.33 16.45
N TRP A 103 29.70 22.39 16.75
CA TRP A 103 29.94 21.30 17.73
C TRP A 103 30.25 19.97 17.06
N SER A 104 30.27 19.90 15.71
CA SER A 104 30.45 18.68 14.93
C SER A 104 29.50 17.57 15.38
N VAL A 105 28.22 17.92 15.52
CA VAL A 105 27.13 17.02 15.92
C VAL A 105 25.93 17.17 14.99
N ILE A 106 25.12 16.13 14.94
CA ILE A 106 23.79 16.11 14.31
C ILE A 106 22.76 15.99 15.43
N TYR A 107 21.84 16.91 15.50
CA TYR A 107 20.65 16.83 16.34
C TYR A 107 19.58 16.07 15.56
N SER A 108 19.03 15.02 16.16
CA SER A 108 18.04 14.22 15.49
C SER A 108 16.87 13.87 16.41
N VAL A 109 15.70 13.83 15.79
CA VAL A 109 14.46 13.31 16.38
C VAL A 109 14.04 12.12 15.53
N ALA A 110 13.79 10.98 16.18
CA ALA A 110 13.20 9.83 15.52
C ALA A 110 11.88 9.45 16.18
N ARG A 111 10.94 9.05 15.37
CA ARG A 111 9.65 8.49 15.81
C ARG A 111 9.55 7.04 15.41
N ASP A 112 9.12 6.18 16.34
CA ASP A 112 8.75 4.80 16.03
C ASP A 112 7.45 4.81 15.22
N ILE A 113 7.52 4.34 13.98
CA ILE A 113 6.40 4.22 13.06
C ILE A 113 6.08 2.74 12.75
N THR A 114 6.57 1.81 13.56
CA THR A 114 6.40 0.36 13.32
C THR A 114 4.93 -0.01 13.25
N ALA A 115 4.13 0.40 14.22
CA ALA A 115 2.68 0.14 14.22
C ALA A 115 1.97 0.75 13.01
N GLN A 116 2.41 1.92 12.54
CA GLN A 116 1.89 2.53 11.31
C GLN A 116 2.22 1.66 10.08
N LYS A 117 3.47 1.19 9.95
CA LYS A 117 3.90 0.32 8.84
C LYS A 117 3.15 -1.01 8.83
N GLU A 118 3.00 -1.64 9.99
CA GLU A 118 2.25 -2.89 10.14
C GLU A 118 0.78 -2.71 9.72
N ALA A 119 0.15 -1.61 10.11
CA ALA A 119 -1.23 -1.30 9.73
C ALA A 119 -1.37 -1.01 8.22
N GLU A 120 -0.39 -0.32 7.62
CA GLU A 120 -0.34 -0.07 6.18
C GLU A 120 -0.19 -1.37 5.38
N GLU A 121 0.72 -2.26 5.79
CA GLU A 121 0.93 -3.58 5.16
C GLU A 121 -0.31 -4.47 5.26
N GLU A 122 -0.95 -4.52 6.43
CA GLU A 122 -2.18 -5.30 6.62
C GLU A 122 -3.33 -4.74 5.78
N ARG A 123 -3.51 -3.41 5.73
CA ARG A 123 -4.49 -2.77 4.85
C ARG A 123 -4.27 -3.16 3.38
N ASP A 124 -3.02 -3.07 2.91
CA ASP A 124 -2.68 -3.36 1.53
C ASP A 124 -2.89 -4.84 1.19
N ARG A 125 -2.65 -5.72 2.16
CA ARG A 125 -2.97 -7.15 2.05
C ARG A 125 -4.47 -7.37 1.91
N LEU A 126 -5.27 -6.79 2.82
CA LEU A 126 -6.74 -6.92 2.79
C LEU A 126 -7.34 -6.37 1.49
N VAL A 127 -6.80 -5.26 0.96
CA VAL A 127 -7.23 -4.71 -0.33
C VAL A 127 -6.96 -5.67 -1.48
N ARG A 128 -5.78 -6.31 -1.52
CA ARG A 128 -5.45 -7.32 -2.53
C ARG A 128 -6.38 -8.53 -2.44
N ASP A 129 -6.60 -9.04 -1.23
CA ASP A 129 -7.46 -10.20 -0.99
C ASP A 129 -8.91 -9.91 -1.40
N LEU A 130 -9.43 -8.73 -1.08
CA LEU A 130 -10.76 -8.28 -1.50
C LEU A 130 -10.87 -8.16 -3.03
N GLN A 131 -9.87 -7.59 -3.69
CA GLN A 131 -9.84 -7.46 -5.16
C GLN A 131 -9.83 -8.84 -5.83
N ALA A 132 -9.06 -9.79 -5.31
CA ALA A 132 -9.03 -11.16 -5.80
C ALA A 132 -10.39 -11.85 -5.65
N ALA A 133 -11.03 -11.75 -4.49
CA ALA A 133 -12.36 -12.29 -4.24
C ALA A 133 -13.44 -11.68 -5.16
N LEU A 134 -13.38 -10.35 -5.39
CA LEU A 134 -14.30 -9.68 -6.31
C LEU A 134 -14.09 -10.11 -7.77
N ALA A 135 -12.85 -10.36 -8.19
CA ALA A 135 -12.55 -10.87 -9.53
C ALA A 135 -13.12 -12.28 -9.72
N GLU A 136 -12.98 -13.15 -8.72
CA GLU A 136 -13.55 -14.50 -8.73
C GLU A 136 -15.09 -14.47 -8.86
N VAL A 137 -15.77 -13.64 -8.07
CA VAL A 137 -17.22 -13.46 -8.15
C VAL A 137 -17.67 -12.98 -9.54
N ARG A 138 -16.90 -12.05 -10.16
CA ARG A 138 -17.20 -11.58 -11.53
C ARG A 138 -17.10 -12.72 -12.54
N THR A 139 -16.04 -13.53 -12.48
CA THR A 139 -15.84 -14.65 -13.41
C THR A 139 -16.97 -15.68 -13.30
N LEU A 140 -17.46 -15.98 -12.11
CA LEU A 140 -18.58 -16.88 -11.90
C LEU A 140 -19.92 -16.33 -12.44
N ARG A 141 -20.09 -15.00 -12.45
CA ARG A 141 -21.28 -14.33 -13.03
C ARG A 141 -21.26 -14.20 -14.56
N GLU A 142 -20.10 -14.44 -15.20
CA GLU A 142 -19.98 -14.42 -16.67
C GLU A 142 -20.58 -15.66 -17.36
N ILE A 143 -20.92 -16.72 -16.61
CA ILE A 143 -21.58 -17.90 -17.15
C ILE A 143 -23.09 -17.70 -17.08
N LEU A 144 -23.69 -17.31 -18.20
CA LEU A 144 -25.13 -17.18 -18.32
C LEU A 144 -25.76 -18.55 -18.62
N PRO A 145 -26.64 -19.08 -17.76
CA PRO A 145 -27.36 -20.33 -18.05
C PRO A 145 -28.35 -20.12 -19.17
N LEU A 146 -28.08 -20.73 -20.32
CA LEU A 146 -28.92 -20.69 -21.51
C LEU A 146 -29.74 -21.97 -21.66
N CYS A 147 -31.03 -21.84 -21.97
CA CYS A 147 -31.86 -22.95 -22.35
C CYS A 147 -31.37 -23.56 -23.68
N SER A 148 -31.07 -24.84 -23.69
CA SER A 148 -30.61 -25.58 -24.89
C SER A 148 -31.62 -25.58 -26.04
N TYR A 149 -32.91 -25.43 -25.76
CA TYR A 149 -33.98 -25.45 -26.74
C TYR A 149 -34.36 -24.06 -27.27
N CYS A 150 -34.74 -23.12 -26.35
CA CYS A 150 -35.29 -21.82 -26.76
C CYS A 150 -34.31 -20.67 -26.63
N ARG A 151 -33.07 -20.92 -26.17
CA ARG A 151 -32.00 -19.94 -26.01
C ARG A 151 -32.31 -18.79 -25.04
N LYS A 152 -33.31 -18.91 -24.17
CA LYS A 152 -33.58 -17.97 -23.11
C LYS A 152 -32.48 -18.06 -22.03
N VAL A 153 -32.16 -16.93 -21.39
CA VAL A 153 -31.26 -16.83 -20.26
C VAL A 153 -32.06 -16.92 -18.98
N ARG A 154 -31.54 -17.67 -18.00
CA ARG A 154 -32.10 -17.71 -16.64
C ARG A 154 -31.41 -16.67 -15.78
N ASP A 155 -32.17 -15.81 -15.12
CA ASP A 155 -31.62 -14.85 -14.16
C ASP A 155 -31.43 -15.45 -12.76
N ASP A 156 -30.92 -14.65 -11.82
CA ASP A 156 -30.64 -15.08 -10.44
C ASP A 156 -31.93 -15.34 -9.62
N GLU A 157 -33.12 -14.93 -10.11
CA GLU A 157 -34.42 -15.18 -9.52
C GLU A 157 -35.16 -16.39 -10.16
N ASP A 158 -34.43 -17.20 -10.97
CA ASP A 158 -34.94 -18.36 -11.69
C ASP A 158 -35.98 -18.06 -12.81
N TYR A 159 -36.06 -16.81 -13.28
CA TYR A 159 -36.91 -16.44 -14.42
C TYR A 159 -36.16 -16.53 -15.74
N TRP A 160 -36.87 -16.94 -16.81
CA TRP A 160 -36.33 -17.11 -18.14
C TRP A 160 -36.65 -15.91 -19.04
N HIS A 161 -35.63 -15.17 -19.48
CA HIS A 161 -35.72 -13.98 -20.32
C HIS A 161 -35.15 -14.27 -21.72
N THR A 162 -35.57 -13.49 -22.73
CA THR A 162 -34.81 -13.45 -23.98
C THR A 162 -33.44 -12.82 -23.73
N VAL A 163 -32.42 -13.19 -24.54
CA VAL A 163 -31.07 -12.65 -24.42
C VAL A 163 -31.07 -11.12 -24.47
N GLU A 164 -31.86 -10.55 -25.40
CA GLU A 164 -31.98 -9.11 -25.58
C GLU A 164 -32.55 -8.44 -24.33
N SER A 165 -33.63 -9.01 -23.76
CA SER A 165 -34.26 -8.49 -22.54
C SER A 165 -33.31 -8.54 -21.36
N TYR A 166 -32.60 -9.67 -21.20
CA TYR A 166 -31.62 -9.84 -20.13
C TYR A 166 -30.48 -8.82 -20.24
N VAL A 167 -29.85 -8.71 -21.41
CA VAL A 167 -28.74 -7.80 -21.65
C VAL A 167 -29.17 -6.34 -21.47
N SER A 168 -30.34 -5.96 -22.04
CA SER A 168 -30.86 -4.59 -21.88
C SER A 168 -31.07 -4.20 -20.41
N LYS A 169 -31.60 -5.12 -19.60
CA LYS A 169 -31.84 -4.91 -18.16
C LYS A 169 -30.55 -4.76 -17.37
N HIS A 170 -29.48 -5.51 -17.72
CA HIS A 170 -28.25 -5.56 -16.93
C HIS A 170 -27.13 -4.63 -17.42
N THR A 171 -27.18 -4.18 -18.69
CA THR A 171 -26.11 -3.34 -19.29
C THR A 171 -26.62 -1.99 -19.79
N GLY A 172 -27.93 -1.79 -19.87
CA GLY A 172 -28.52 -0.59 -20.49
C GLY A 172 -28.41 -0.57 -22.03
N THR A 173 -27.91 -1.64 -22.64
CA THR A 173 -27.75 -1.75 -24.11
C THR A 173 -29.12 -1.81 -24.79
N ARG A 174 -29.29 -1.06 -25.88
CA ARG A 174 -30.47 -1.12 -26.75
C ARG A 174 -30.17 -1.95 -27.98
N PHE A 175 -31.09 -2.81 -28.34
CA PHE A 175 -30.98 -3.63 -29.55
C PHE A 175 -31.79 -2.99 -30.69
N SER A 176 -31.23 -2.94 -31.91
CA SER A 176 -31.93 -2.69 -33.14
C SER A 176 -32.12 -4.01 -33.88
N HIS A 177 -33.22 -4.15 -34.59
CA HIS A 177 -33.52 -5.34 -35.35
C HIS A 177 -33.17 -5.15 -36.82
N GLY A 178 -32.54 -6.14 -37.41
CA GLY A 178 -32.18 -6.21 -38.81
C GLY A 178 -32.10 -7.67 -39.27
N ILE A 179 -32.00 -7.89 -40.55
CA ILE A 179 -31.83 -9.22 -41.13
C ILE A 179 -30.39 -9.32 -41.65
N CYS A 180 -29.64 -10.32 -41.20
CA CYS A 180 -28.32 -10.56 -41.76
C CYS A 180 -28.39 -11.08 -43.20
N PRO A 181 -27.31 -10.93 -44.00
CA PRO A 181 -27.31 -11.32 -45.41
C PRO A 181 -27.72 -12.79 -45.64
N GLU A 182 -27.27 -13.70 -44.82
CA GLU A 182 -27.61 -15.13 -44.92
C GLU A 182 -29.11 -15.39 -44.68
N CYS A 183 -29.66 -14.78 -43.63
CA CYS A 183 -31.09 -14.90 -43.32
C CYS A 183 -31.93 -14.21 -44.40
N TYR A 184 -31.48 -13.06 -44.96
CA TYR A 184 -32.15 -12.36 -46.05
C TYR A 184 -32.26 -13.27 -47.26
N THR A 185 -31.16 -13.88 -47.70
CA THR A 185 -31.15 -14.80 -48.85
C THR A 185 -32.11 -15.98 -48.65
N ARG A 186 -32.14 -16.54 -47.45
CA ARG A 186 -33.04 -17.65 -47.15
C ARG A 186 -34.51 -17.24 -47.17
N VAL A 187 -34.84 -16.09 -46.56
CA VAL A 187 -36.23 -15.60 -46.51
C VAL A 187 -36.74 -15.26 -47.93
N VAL A 188 -35.90 -14.69 -48.78
CA VAL A 188 -36.26 -14.41 -50.19
C VAL A 188 -36.50 -15.71 -50.93
N ALA A 189 -35.64 -16.75 -50.78
CA ALA A 189 -35.84 -18.02 -51.42
C ALA A 189 -37.16 -18.72 -50.97
N GLU A 190 -37.47 -18.68 -49.68
CA GLU A 190 -38.73 -19.22 -49.13
C GLU A 190 -39.99 -18.49 -49.67
N MET A 191 -39.87 -17.16 -49.88
CA MET A 191 -40.96 -16.38 -50.49
C MET A 191 -41.17 -16.72 -51.96
N ASP A 192 -40.11 -16.87 -52.75
CA ASP A 192 -40.16 -17.28 -54.15
C ASP A 192 -40.76 -18.69 -54.33
N GLU A 193 -40.41 -19.62 -53.42
CA GLU A 193 -41.01 -20.97 -53.43
C GLU A 193 -42.50 -20.98 -53.04
N ALA A 194 -42.90 -20.05 -52.14
CA ALA A 194 -44.31 -19.91 -51.75
C ALA A 194 -45.18 -19.33 -52.86
N GLU A 195 -44.67 -18.41 -53.69
CA GLU A 195 -45.37 -17.84 -54.84
C GLU A 195 -45.52 -18.85 -55.97
N GLN A 196 -44.63 -19.83 -56.09
CA GLN A 196 -44.66 -20.84 -57.12
C GLN A 196 -45.55 -22.06 -56.78
N ARG A 197 -46.14 -22.13 -55.61
CA ARG A 197 -47.08 -23.17 -55.26
C ARG A 197 -48.42 -22.93 -55.95
N PRO A 198 -48.90 -23.81 -56.84
CA PRO A 198 -50.21 -23.67 -57.46
C PRO A 198 -51.30 -23.78 -56.38
N VAL A 199 -52.24 -22.80 -56.42
CA VAL A 199 -53.46 -22.84 -55.61
C VAL A 199 -54.29 -23.99 -56.13
N GLY A 200 -54.31 -25.10 -55.37
CA GLY A 200 -55.16 -26.26 -55.69
C GLY A 200 -56.56 -26.13 -55.06
#